data_d59d4093e40ad30864fa7db97ab910fd
#
_entry.id   d59d4093e40ad30864fa7db97ab910fd
#
_cell.length_a   1.000
_cell.length_b   1.000
_cell.length_c   1.000
_cell.angle_alpha   90.00
_cell.angle_beta   90.00
_cell.angle_gamma   90.00
#
_symmetry.space_group_name_H-M   'P 1'
#
loop_
_entity.id
_entity.type
_entity.pdbx_description
1 polymer ?
#
loop_
_entity_poly.entity_id
_entity_poly.type
_entity_poly.pdbx_seq_one_letter_code
_entity_poly.pdbx_strand_id
1 'polypeptide(L)'
;MHAMTAAHRTLPFNTRVRVTNLDNGRKTELRINDRGPFVPGRIIDLSRSGAKEVEMLGPGTARVIVETVGFAPGAAQSIEGAYSIQVGAFLDKDNAHRFRDNLAKRHPNVRVVLWETHSKRFYRVRLGAFRTEDLARGYYENLRKENLAGFIVRED
;
A
#
# COMPACT_ATOMS: atom_id res chain seq x y z
N MET A 1 -9.56 -9.71 -4.41
CA MET A 1 -10.35 -8.64 -3.82
C MET A 1 -10.45 -7.46 -4.80
N HIS A 2 -11.65 -6.94 -4.99
CA HIS A 2 -11.92 -5.92 -6.01
C HIS A 2 -12.11 -4.53 -5.40
N ALA A 3 -11.28 -4.19 -4.43
CA ALA A 3 -11.38 -2.91 -3.73
C ALA A 3 -10.89 -1.75 -4.62
N MET A 4 -11.58 -0.63 -4.56
CA MET A 4 -11.22 0.61 -5.24
C MET A 4 -10.26 1.40 -4.36
N THR A 5 -8.98 1.02 -4.42
CA THR A 5 -7.92 1.57 -3.56
C THR A 5 -6.69 1.96 -4.36
N ALA A 6 -5.81 2.72 -3.73
CA ALA A 6 -4.57 3.16 -4.34
C ALA A 6 -3.46 3.35 -3.31
N ALA A 7 -2.22 3.30 -3.77
CA ALA A 7 -1.05 3.66 -3.01
C ALA A 7 -0.60 5.06 -3.40
N HIS A 8 -0.27 5.87 -2.40
CA HIS A 8 0.29 7.20 -2.57
C HIS A 8 1.39 7.45 -1.54
N ARG A 9 2.40 8.22 -1.92
CA ARG A 9 3.58 8.39 -1.05
C ARG A 9 3.29 9.12 0.25
N THR A 10 2.42 10.12 0.21
CA THR A 10 2.26 11.08 1.31
C THR A 10 0.83 11.35 1.74
N LEU A 11 -0.15 11.16 0.86
CA LEU A 11 -1.54 11.43 1.23
C LEU A 11 -1.96 10.56 2.41
N PRO A 12 -2.68 11.13 3.39
CA PRO A 12 -3.14 10.37 4.55
C PRO A 12 -3.95 9.14 4.14
N PHE A 13 -3.83 8.07 4.92
CA PHE A 13 -4.69 6.91 4.73
C PHE A 13 -6.16 7.31 4.85
N ASN A 14 -7.01 6.68 4.06
CA ASN A 14 -8.43 6.98 3.90
C ASN A 14 -8.76 8.28 3.16
N THR A 15 -7.76 8.99 2.65
CA THR A 15 -8.03 10.08 1.70
C THR A 15 -8.69 9.50 0.47
N ARG A 16 -9.76 10.13 0.02
CA ARG A 16 -10.42 9.78 -1.24
C ARG A 16 -9.90 10.69 -2.34
N VAL A 17 -9.51 10.08 -3.42
CA VAL A 17 -8.97 10.78 -4.59
C VAL A 17 -9.77 10.40 -5.83
N ARG A 18 -9.88 11.36 -6.74
CA ARG A 18 -10.35 11.12 -8.10
C ARG A 18 -9.14 11.07 -9.02
N VAL A 19 -9.01 9.97 -9.73
CA VAL A 19 -7.95 9.80 -10.72
C VAL A 19 -8.59 9.89 -12.09
N THR A 20 -8.07 10.79 -12.92
CA THR A 20 -8.49 10.95 -14.31
C THR A 20 -7.36 10.51 -15.21
N ASN A 21 -7.65 9.55 -16.08
CA ASN A 21 -6.72 9.14 -17.13
C ASN A 21 -6.79 10.15 -18.28
N LEU A 22 -5.71 10.89 -18.49
CA LEU A 22 -5.66 11.94 -19.50
C LEU A 22 -5.69 11.40 -20.92
N ASP A 23 -5.34 10.15 -21.14
CA ASP A 23 -5.29 9.56 -22.47
C ASP A 23 -6.68 9.18 -22.99
N ASN A 24 -7.64 8.89 -22.12
CA ASN A 24 -9.00 8.51 -22.51
C ASN A 24 -10.11 9.28 -21.79
N GLY A 25 -9.78 10.15 -20.84
CA GLY A 25 -10.75 10.95 -20.10
C GLY A 25 -11.53 10.19 -19.03
N ARG A 26 -11.26 8.92 -18.81
CA ARG A 26 -11.95 8.14 -17.78
C ARG A 26 -11.50 8.52 -16.40
N LYS A 27 -12.43 8.47 -15.45
CA LYS A 27 -12.22 8.86 -14.05
C LYS A 27 -12.71 7.77 -13.14
N THR A 28 -12.09 7.67 -11.98
CA THR A 28 -12.59 6.82 -10.89
C THR A 28 -12.19 7.41 -9.54
N GLU A 29 -12.93 7.08 -8.50
CA GLU A 29 -12.60 7.47 -7.14
C GLU A 29 -12.03 6.27 -6.39
N LEU A 30 -10.98 6.53 -5.60
CA LEU A 30 -10.24 5.52 -4.88
C LEU A 30 -9.92 6.02 -3.48
N ARG A 31 -9.70 5.08 -2.58
CA ARG A 31 -9.26 5.36 -1.22
C ARG A 31 -7.78 5.03 -1.08
N ILE A 32 -7.00 5.93 -0.51
CA ILE A 32 -5.58 5.69 -0.23
C ILE A 32 -5.47 4.75 0.97
N ASN A 33 -4.86 3.60 0.76
CA ASN A 33 -4.68 2.59 1.82
C ASN A 33 -3.28 1.96 1.85
N ASP A 34 -2.34 2.48 1.05
CA ASP A 34 -0.99 1.94 0.95
C ASP A 34 0.00 3.06 0.65
N ARG A 35 1.29 2.76 0.78
CA ARG A 35 2.38 3.66 0.45
C ARG A 35 3.08 3.21 -0.83
N GLY A 36 3.53 4.17 -1.60
CA GLY A 36 4.14 4.02 -2.91
C GLY A 36 3.46 4.94 -3.91
N PRO A 37 3.85 4.90 -5.18
CA PRO A 37 4.95 4.12 -5.77
C PRO A 37 6.33 4.68 -5.41
N PHE A 38 7.35 3.81 -5.51
CA PHE A 38 8.74 4.20 -5.26
C PHE A 38 9.58 4.18 -6.54
N VAL A 39 8.90 4.25 -7.66
CA VAL A 39 9.51 4.30 -9.00
C VAL A 39 9.49 5.76 -9.48
N PRO A 40 10.62 6.32 -9.94
CA PRO A 40 10.65 7.69 -10.46
C PRO A 40 9.62 7.89 -11.57
N GLY A 41 8.95 9.04 -11.55
CA GLY A 41 7.95 9.40 -12.54
C GLY A 41 6.54 8.87 -12.30
N ARG A 42 6.35 7.95 -11.36
CA ARG A 42 5.02 7.48 -10.96
C ARG A 42 4.58 8.17 -9.67
N ILE A 43 3.33 8.61 -9.64
CA ILE A 43 2.79 9.39 -8.50
C ILE A 43 1.73 8.63 -7.71
N ILE A 44 1.07 7.67 -8.33
CA ILE A 44 0.03 6.85 -7.70
C ILE A 44 0.00 5.47 -8.33
N ASP A 45 -0.24 4.46 -7.52
CA ASP A 45 -0.46 3.09 -7.98
C ASP A 45 -1.89 2.68 -7.67
N LEU A 46 -2.66 2.38 -8.70
CA LEU A 46 -4.05 1.98 -8.55
C LEU A 46 -4.15 0.48 -8.28
N SER A 47 -5.13 0.09 -7.48
CA SER A 47 -5.54 -1.31 -7.40
C SER A 47 -5.92 -1.82 -8.79
N ARG A 48 -5.97 -3.13 -8.96
CA ARG A 48 -6.37 -3.73 -10.23
C ARG A 48 -7.76 -3.25 -10.65
N SER A 49 -8.70 -3.20 -9.71
CA SER A 49 -10.05 -2.72 -9.99
C SER A 49 -10.06 -1.25 -10.41
N GLY A 50 -9.28 -0.40 -9.75
CA GLY A 50 -9.15 1.00 -10.14
C GLY A 50 -8.53 1.17 -11.51
N ALA A 51 -7.47 0.44 -11.80
CA ALA A 51 -6.81 0.49 -13.11
C ALA A 51 -7.75 0.04 -14.23
N LYS A 52 -8.59 -0.95 -13.96
CA LYS A 52 -9.59 -1.43 -14.92
C LYS A 52 -10.63 -0.35 -15.24
N GLU A 53 -11.10 0.38 -14.22
CA GLU A 53 -12.11 1.44 -14.41
C GLU A 53 -11.63 2.57 -15.30
N VAL A 54 -10.34 2.87 -15.29
CA VAL A 54 -9.75 3.92 -16.14
C VAL A 54 -8.99 3.35 -17.34
N GLU A 55 -9.15 2.07 -17.62
CA GLU A 55 -8.54 1.36 -18.77
C GLU A 55 -7.02 1.46 -18.83
N MET A 56 -6.37 1.26 -17.69
CA MET A 56 -4.91 1.28 -17.58
C MET A 56 -4.27 -0.12 -17.59
N LEU A 57 -5.07 -1.19 -17.58
CA LEU A 57 -4.53 -2.55 -17.44
C LEU A 57 -3.63 -2.95 -18.62
N GLY A 58 -4.02 -2.58 -19.84
CA GLY A 58 -3.22 -2.87 -21.03
C GLY A 58 -1.93 -2.06 -21.09
N PRO A 59 -2.01 -0.72 -21.08
CA PRO A 59 -0.81 0.13 -21.15
C PRO A 59 0.12 0.00 -19.95
N GLY A 60 -0.41 -0.29 -18.79
CA GLY A 60 0.35 -0.41 -17.56
C GLY A 60 0.58 0.92 -16.83
N THR A 61 0.84 1.98 -17.55
CA THR A 61 0.96 3.35 -17.02
C THR A 61 0.19 4.32 -17.90
N ALA A 62 -0.20 5.45 -17.32
CA ALA A 62 -0.88 6.52 -18.04
C ALA A 62 -0.57 7.85 -17.37
N ARG A 63 -0.74 8.92 -18.13
CA ARG A 63 -0.74 10.26 -17.54
C ARG A 63 -2.06 10.48 -16.82
N VAL A 64 -2.00 10.90 -15.57
CA VAL A 64 -3.19 11.06 -14.75
C VAL A 64 -3.19 12.42 -14.04
N ILE A 65 -4.40 12.88 -13.71
CA ILE A 65 -4.62 13.94 -12.74
C ILE A 65 -5.18 13.28 -11.48
N VAL A 66 -4.58 13.60 -10.34
CA VAL A 66 -5.05 13.11 -9.03
C VAL A 66 -5.60 14.30 -8.26
N GLU A 67 -6.88 14.24 -7.90
CA GLU A 67 -7.58 15.28 -7.15
C GLU A 67 -8.06 14.69 -5.81
N THR A 68 -7.79 15.37 -4.71
CA THR A 68 -8.38 15.03 -3.43
C THR A 68 -9.84 15.45 -3.44
N VAL A 69 -10.76 14.50 -3.28
CA VAL A 69 -12.20 14.76 -3.29
C VAL A 69 -12.84 14.64 -1.91
N GLY A 70 -12.10 14.15 -0.93
CA GLY A 70 -12.58 14.04 0.43
C GLY A 70 -11.66 13.20 1.28
N PHE A 71 -11.97 13.21 2.57
CA PHE A 71 -11.33 12.33 3.53
C PHE A 71 -12.40 11.38 4.05
N ALA A 72 -12.03 10.13 4.28
CA ALA A 72 -12.92 9.23 4.99
C ALA A 72 -13.17 9.80 6.39
N PRO A 73 -14.34 9.56 6.98
CA PRO A 73 -14.63 10.04 8.33
C PRO A 73 -13.50 9.66 9.29
N GLY A 74 -12.95 10.65 9.99
CA GLY A 74 -11.85 10.43 10.91
C GLY A 74 -10.45 10.33 10.29
N ALA A 75 -10.28 10.63 9.01
CA ALA A 75 -8.96 10.55 8.35
C ALA A 75 -7.90 11.44 9.00
N ALA A 76 -8.29 12.49 9.69
CA ALA A 76 -7.41 13.38 10.44
C ALA A 76 -7.20 12.92 11.90
N GLN A 77 -7.79 11.82 12.32
CA GLN A 77 -7.70 11.28 13.67
C GLN A 77 -7.09 9.87 13.61
N SER A 78 -6.62 9.38 14.75
CA SER A 78 -6.20 7.98 14.89
C SER A 78 -7.41 7.08 14.69
N ILE A 79 -7.60 6.59 13.49
CA ILE A 79 -8.72 5.72 13.16
C ILE A 79 -8.33 4.29 13.53
N GLU A 80 -9.21 3.61 14.22
CA GLU A 80 -9.06 2.18 14.41
C GLU A 80 -9.15 1.46 13.06
N GLY A 81 -8.29 0.49 12.87
CA GLY A 81 -8.22 -0.29 11.65
C GLY A 81 -7.27 -1.44 11.82
N ALA A 82 -6.86 -2.02 10.71
CA ALA A 82 -5.85 -3.07 10.70
C ALA A 82 -4.58 -2.51 10.05
N TYR A 83 -3.58 -2.25 10.87
CA TYR A 83 -2.30 -1.71 10.43
C TYR A 83 -1.19 -2.73 10.65
N SER A 84 -0.24 -2.74 9.76
CA SER A 84 0.98 -3.54 9.87
C SER A 84 2.16 -2.75 9.33
N ILE A 85 3.35 -3.34 9.46
CA ILE A 85 4.57 -2.75 8.92
C ILE A 85 5.07 -3.65 7.82
N GLN A 86 5.21 -3.12 6.61
CA GLN A 86 5.81 -3.84 5.51
C GLN A 86 7.31 -3.63 5.54
N VAL A 87 8.05 -4.72 5.66
CA VAL A 87 9.50 -4.71 5.83
C VAL A 87 10.25 -5.30 4.63
N GLY A 88 9.53 -5.80 3.66
CA GLY A 88 10.14 -6.31 2.44
C GLY A 88 9.11 -6.62 1.38
N ALA A 89 9.57 -6.67 0.13
CA ALA A 89 8.78 -7.10 -1.02
C ALA A 89 9.70 -7.87 -1.96
N PHE A 90 9.27 -9.05 -2.35
CA PHE A 90 10.10 -9.98 -3.11
C PHE A 90 9.34 -10.45 -4.35
N LEU A 91 10.04 -10.61 -5.44
CA LEU A 91 9.50 -11.26 -6.63
C LEU A 91 9.52 -12.78 -6.49
N ASP A 92 10.45 -13.30 -5.72
CA ASP A 92 10.61 -14.73 -5.46
C ASP A 92 9.91 -15.12 -4.15
N LYS A 93 9.00 -16.08 -4.22
CA LYS A 93 8.23 -16.57 -3.08
C LYS A 93 9.13 -17.16 -2.00
N ASP A 94 10.13 -17.94 -2.38
CA ASP A 94 11.00 -18.62 -1.42
C ASP A 94 11.87 -17.62 -0.66
N ASN A 95 12.34 -16.57 -1.33
CA ASN A 95 13.08 -15.49 -0.68
C ASN A 95 12.22 -14.76 0.36
N ALA A 96 10.96 -14.51 0.03
CA ALA A 96 10.01 -13.88 0.96
C ALA A 96 9.80 -14.74 2.20
N HIS A 97 9.60 -16.05 2.01
CA HIS A 97 9.38 -16.97 3.13
C HIS A 97 10.62 -17.12 4.01
N ARG A 98 11.81 -17.17 3.44
CA ARG A 98 13.05 -17.20 4.23
C ARG A 98 13.24 -15.94 5.06
N PHE A 99 12.96 -14.78 4.47
CA PHE A 99 13.01 -13.51 5.17
C PHE A 99 11.99 -13.46 6.31
N ARG A 100 10.76 -13.90 6.05
CA ARG A 100 9.73 -14.03 7.07
C ARG A 100 10.18 -14.94 8.22
N ASP A 101 10.68 -16.12 7.92
CA ASP A 101 11.08 -17.10 8.94
C ASP A 101 12.20 -16.55 9.82
N ASN A 102 13.13 -15.81 9.24
CA ASN A 102 14.20 -15.17 9.99
C ASN A 102 13.66 -14.09 10.94
N LEU A 103 12.75 -13.25 10.47
CA LEU A 103 12.14 -12.21 11.29
C LEU A 103 11.22 -12.78 12.37
N ALA A 104 10.53 -13.88 12.08
CA ALA A 104 9.60 -14.52 13.02
C ALA A 104 10.29 -15.03 14.29
N LYS A 105 11.61 -15.18 14.26
CA LYS A 105 12.39 -15.56 15.45
C LYS A 105 12.43 -14.44 16.49
N ARG A 106 12.23 -13.18 16.07
CA ARG A 106 12.36 -11.99 16.92
C ARG A 106 11.09 -11.15 17.02
N HIS A 107 10.18 -11.30 16.08
CA HIS A 107 8.98 -10.48 15.99
C HIS A 107 7.73 -11.34 15.84
N PRO A 108 6.61 -10.95 16.46
CA PRO A 108 5.35 -11.66 16.30
C PRO A 108 4.62 -11.26 15.01
N ASN A 109 3.71 -12.11 14.57
CA ASN A 109 2.80 -11.83 13.46
C ASN A 109 3.51 -11.45 12.16
N VAL A 110 4.61 -12.16 11.84
CA VAL A 110 5.30 -11.97 10.57
C VAL A 110 4.66 -12.89 9.54
N ARG A 111 4.26 -12.32 8.39
CA ARG A 111 3.55 -13.06 7.35
C ARG A 111 3.93 -12.58 5.96
N VAL A 112 3.71 -13.46 4.98
CA VAL A 112 3.85 -13.13 3.56
C VAL A 112 2.47 -12.85 2.99
N VAL A 113 2.32 -11.72 2.33
CA VAL A 113 1.07 -11.30 1.69
C VAL A 113 1.31 -11.17 0.19
N LEU A 114 0.53 -11.88 -0.60
CA LEU A 114 0.60 -11.79 -2.05
C LEU A 114 -0.02 -10.46 -2.50
N TRP A 115 0.73 -9.72 -3.29
CA TRP A 115 0.27 -8.50 -3.95
C TRP A 115 0.43 -8.66 -5.46
N GLU A 116 -0.66 -8.52 -6.18
CA GLU A 116 -0.64 -8.59 -7.64
C GLU A 116 -1.02 -7.26 -8.25
N THR A 117 -0.18 -6.79 -9.17
CA THR A 117 -0.51 -5.70 -10.08
C THR A 117 -0.91 -6.28 -11.42
N HIS A 118 -1.30 -5.44 -12.37
CA HIS A 118 -1.61 -5.90 -13.73
C HIS A 118 -0.41 -6.54 -14.45
N SER A 119 0.82 -6.26 -14.02
CA SER A 119 2.04 -6.72 -14.70
C SER A 119 2.98 -7.54 -13.81
N LYS A 120 2.83 -7.50 -12.49
CA LYS A 120 3.78 -8.13 -11.57
C LYS A 120 3.08 -8.74 -10.36
N ARG A 121 3.75 -9.75 -9.80
CA ARG A 121 3.35 -10.41 -8.56
C ARG A 121 4.47 -10.20 -7.54
N PHE A 122 4.12 -9.67 -6.37
CA PHE A 122 5.05 -9.45 -5.28
C PHE A 122 4.62 -10.24 -4.06
N TYR A 123 5.61 -10.73 -3.34
CA TYR A 123 5.42 -11.37 -2.04
C TYR A 123 5.91 -10.39 -0.98
N ARG A 124 4.98 -9.74 -0.33
CA ARG A 124 5.25 -8.72 0.68
C ARG A 124 5.38 -9.36 2.05
N VAL A 125 6.42 -8.98 2.79
CA VAL A 125 6.57 -9.42 4.15
C VAL A 125 6.10 -8.29 5.07
N ARG A 126 5.10 -8.60 5.87
CA ARG A 126 4.47 -7.69 6.82
C ARG A 126 4.57 -8.26 8.22
N LEU A 127 4.72 -7.39 9.18
CA LEU A 127 4.75 -7.78 10.57
C LEU A 127 3.83 -6.91 11.42
N GLY A 128 3.36 -7.51 12.52
CA GLY A 128 2.52 -6.84 13.47
C GLY A 128 1.05 -6.81 13.07
N ALA A 129 0.23 -6.55 14.05
CA ALA A 129 -1.21 -6.33 13.91
C ALA A 129 -1.57 -5.22 14.89
N PHE A 130 -1.74 -4.01 14.38
CA PHE A 130 -1.94 -2.82 15.19
C PHE A 130 -3.32 -2.25 14.90
N ARG A 131 -3.99 -1.79 15.94
CA ARG A 131 -5.34 -1.22 15.81
C ARG A 131 -5.32 0.22 15.32
N THR A 132 -4.21 0.94 15.53
CA THR A 132 -4.06 2.32 15.10
C THR A 132 -2.72 2.51 14.40
N GLU A 133 -2.64 3.55 13.56
CA GLU A 133 -1.39 3.91 12.89
C GLU A 133 -0.33 4.33 13.91
N ASP A 134 -0.72 5.00 15.01
CA ASP A 134 0.22 5.44 16.04
C ASP A 134 0.90 4.27 16.74
N LEU A 135 0.16 3.19 17.02
CA LEU A 135 0.74 1.98 17.59
C LEU A 135 1.74 1.33 16.62
N ALA A 136 1.39 1.28 15.33
CA ALA A 136 2.29 0.76 14.32
C ALA A 136 3.56 1.62 14.21
N ARG A 137 3.42 2.93 14.28
CA ARG A 137 4.55 3.87 14.23
C ARG A 137 5.49 3.70 15.41
N GLY A 138 4.94 3.51 16.61
CA GLY A 138 5.76 3.24 17.81
C GLY A 138 6.59 1.97 17.66
N TYR A 139 6.00 0.91 17.14
CA TYR A 139 6.72 -0.33 16.89
C TYR A 139 7.77 -0.15 15.79
N TYR A 140 7.44 0.58 14.73
CA TYR A 140 8.36 0.86 13.63
C TYR A 140 9.63 1.59 14.10
N GLU A 141 9.52 2.51 15.06
CA GLU A 141 10.69 3.19 15.61
C GLU A 141 11.67 2.20 16.26
N ASN A 142 11.17 1.14 16.88
CA ASN A 142 12.03 0.08 17.41
C ASN A 142 12.68 -0.74 16.29
N LEU A 143 11.97 -0.99 15.21
CA LEU A 143 12.54 -1.72 14.05
C LEU A 143 13.67 -0.94 13.39
N ARG A 144 13.56 0.37 13.33
CA ARG A 144 14.63 1.22 12.79
C ARG A 144 15.92 1.08 13.57
N LYS A 145 15.85 0.87 14.87
CA LYS A 145 17.02 0.64 15.72
C LYS A 145 17.71 -0.68 15.40
N GLU A 146 17.00 -1.63 14.82
CA GLU A 146 17.53 -2.91 14.35
C GLU A 146 17.96 -2.88 12.88
N ASN A 147 18.03 -1.70 12.27
CA ASN A 147 18.36 -1.50 10.85
C ASN A 147 17.34 -2.13 9.89
N LEU A 148 16.10 -2.30 10.33
CA LEU A 148 15.01 -2.73 9.47
C LEU A 148 14.30 -1.49 8.91
N ALA A 149 14.30 -1.37 7.59
CA ALA A 149 13.55 -0.34 6.90
C ALA A 149 12.19 -0.88 6.49
N GLY A 150 11.19 -0.02 6.52
CA GLY A 150 9.84 -0.41 6.14
C GLY A 150 8.91 0.78 6.12
N PHE A 151 7.63 0.49 6.03
CA PHE A 151 6.60 1.51 6.11
C PHE A 151 5.29 0.90 6.60
N ILE A 152 4.45 1.76 7.16
CA ILE A 152 3.16 1.36 7.72
C ILE A 152 2.17 1.21 6.58
N VAL A 153 1.39 0.14 6.62
CA VAL A 153 0.31 -0.12 5.66
C VAL A 153 -0.99 -0.36 6.41
N ARG A 154 -2.09 -0.06 5.75
CA ARG A 154 -3.43 -0.39 6.23
C ARG A 154 -3.95 -1.57 5.43
N GLU A 155 -4.40 -2.61 6.13
CA GLU A 155 -4.78 -3.88 5.51
C GLU A 155 -6.28 -4.07 5.33
N ASP A 156 -7.11 -3.22 5.93
CA ASP A 156 -8.57 -3.30 5.84
C ASP A 156 -9.18 -2.36 4.80
#